data_d60cd1df008bb247b925e6f88a12d98e
#
_entry.id   d60cd1df008bb247b925e6f88a12d98e
#
_cell.length_a   1.000
_cell.length_b   1.000
_cell.length_c   1.000
_cell.angle_alpha   90.00
_cell.angle_beta   90.00
_cell.angle_gamma   90.00
#
_symmetry.space_group_name_H-M   'P 1'
#
loop_
_entity.id
_entity.type
_entity.pdbx_description
1 polymer ?
#
loop_
_entity_poly.entity_id
_entity_poly.type
_entity_poly.pdbx_seq_one_letter_code
_entity_poly.pdbx_strand_id
1 'polypeptide(L)'
;MEHIIKYYPVGNADCTLIKLDNGKTIIVDCQILADLTDGHGKQVMFDVKADLLKELKKDGLGRPFVDLFISTHPHDDHCKGFAENFYHGEVDDYDKDKNKDEIIIEELWITPRGLNNNLSSPAEDIRKEAKRRRKLYDDDKNFIGSKGNYLRIIGYDKDKEFDRRYCYVPGKLVTTVHGSSLSWLEIFIHAPFKEDVETSKKYDNKNATSVVVQF
;
A
#
# COMPACT_ATOMS: atom_id res chain seq x y z
N MET A 1 17.27 17.55 -7.75
CA MET A 1 17.18 16.06 -7.78
C MET A 1 16.01 15.71 -8.68
N GLU A 2 15.96 14.51 -9.22
CA GLU A 2 14.96 14.11 -10.21
C GLU A 2 13.97 13.14 -9.57
N HIS A 3 12.68 13.27 -9.93
CA HIS A 3 11.67 12.26 -9.56
C HIS A 3 11.78 11.11 -10.56
N ILE A 4 11.64 9.88 -10.08
CA ILE A 4 11.73 8.67 -10.89
C ILE A 4 10.44 7.89 -10.70
N ILE A 5 9.79 7.54 -11.80
CA ILE A 5 8.68 6.57 -11.82
C ILE A 5 9.15 5.32 -12.54
N LYS A 6 9.06 4.19 -11.87
CA LYS A 6 9.48 2.90 -12.38
C LYS A 6 8.26 1.98 -12.45
N TYR A 7 7.83 1.65 -13.65
CA TYR A 7 6.79 0.65 -13.91
C TYR A 7 7.45 -0.72 -14.07
N TYR A 8 7.08 -1.67 -13.23
CA TYR A 8 7.64 -3.01 -13.30
C TYR A 8 6.96 -3.85 -14.38
N PRO A 9 7.71 -4.65 -15.17
CA PRO A 9 7.15 -5.50 -16.22
C PRO A 9 6.57 -6.79 -15.64
N VAL A 10 5.41 -6.69 -14.99
CA VAL A 10 4.74 -7.79 -14.26
C VAL A 10 3.57 -8.43 -15.03
N GLY A 11 3.51 -8.25 -16.37
CA GLY A 11 2.48 -8.81 -17.23
C GLY A 11 1.17 -8.05 -17.11
N ASN A 12 0.05 -8.77 -16.95
CA ASN A 12 -1.29 -8.19 -16.82
C ASN A 12 -1.59 -7.78 -15.35
N ALA A 13 -0.63 -7.16 -14.69
CA ALA A 13 -0.73 -6.76 -13.30
C ALA A 13 -0.07 -5.41 -13.09
N ASP A 14 -0.20 -4.84 -11.90
CA ASP A 14 0.37 -3.56 -11.58
C ASP A 14 1.38 -3.66 -10.43
N CYS A 15 2.51 -2.98 -10.61
CA CYS A 15 3.49 -2.69 -9.57
C CYS A 15 4.30 -1.48 -10.01
N THR A 16 4.22 -0.39 -9.28
CA THR A 16 4.90 0.85 -9.61
C THR A 16 5.66 1.38 -8.40
N LEU A 17 6.92 1.75 -8.61
CA LEU A 17 7.73 2.46 -7.62
C LEU A 17 7.91 3.91 -8.06
N ILE A 18 7.60 4.86 -7.17
CA ILE A 18 7.86 6.29 -7.35
C ILE A 18 8.92 6.70 -6.32
N LYS A 19 9.99 7.31 -6.78
CA LYS A 19 11.04 7.88 -5.93
C LYS A 19 11.02 9.39 -6.07
N LEU A 20 10.81 10.07 -4.96
CA LEU A 20 10.80 11.54 -4.91
C LEU A 20 12.21 12.10 -4.75
N ASP A 21 12.41 13.34 -5.16
CA ASP A 21 13.69 14.04 -5.07
C ASP A 21 14.22 14.19 -3.64
N ASN A 22 13.31 14.25 -2.64
CA ASN A 22 13.65 14.24 -1.23
C ASN A 22 13.98 12.82 -0.70
N GLY A 23 13.94 11.83 -1.58
CA GLY A 23 14.24 10.43 -1.30
C GLY A 23 13.11 9.67 -0.62
N LYS A 24 11.89 10.20 -0.53
CA LYS A 24 10.71 9.42 -0.16
C LYS A 24 10.33 8.48 -1.30
N THR A 25 9.70 7.37 -0.95
CA THR A 25 9.31 6.30 -1.87
C THR A 25 7.85 5.97 -1.72
N ILE A 26 7.19 5.71 -2.86
CA ILE A 26 5.79 5.29 -2.92
C ILE A 26 5.73 4.02 -3.77
N ILE A 27 5.06 2.99 -3.29
CA ILE A 27 4.71 1.82 -4.08
C ILE A 27 3.20 1.85 -4.32
N VAL A 28 2.80 1.67 -5.58
CA VAL A 28 1.40 1.53 -5.98
C VAL A 28 1.20 0.11 -6.47
N ASP A 29 0.37 -0.63 -5.76
CA ASP A 29 0.09 -2.05 -5.93
C ASP A 29 1.35 -2.95 -5.92
N CYS A 30 1.16 -4.26 -5.89
CA CYS A 30 2.27 -5.18 -6.02
C CYS A 30 1.87 -6.46 -6.75
N GLN A 31 2.73 -6.89 -7.67
CA GLN A 31 2.82 -8.26 -8.13
C GLN A 31 4.27 -8.70 -8.05
N ILE A 32 4.60 -9.40 -6.97
CA ILE A 32 5.95 -9.91 -6.71
C ILE A 32 5.88 -11.43 -6.73
N LEU A 33 6.48 -12.03 -7.76
CA LEU A 33 6.46 -13.46 -7.97
C LEU A 33 7.67 -14.12 -7.31
N ALA A 34 7.46 -15.26 -6.67
CA ALA A 34 8.54 -16.07 -6.09
C ALA A 34 9.26 -16.90 -7.16
N ASP A 35 8.52 -17.40 -8.15
CA ASP A 35 9.10 -18.13 -9.30
C ASP A 35 9.20 -17.20 -10.50
N LEU A 36 10.43 -16.93 -10.90
CA LEU A 36 10.78 -16.04 -12.01
C LEU A 36 11.20 -16.82 -13.26
N THR A 37 11.14 -18.17 -13.24
CA THR A 37 11.70 -19.03 -14.27
C THR A 37 10.63 -19.68 -15.14
N ASP A 38 11.01 -20.12 -16.33
CA ASP A 38 10.21 -21.06 -17.13
C ASP A 38 10.42 -22.51 -16.65
N GLY A 39 9.64 -23.46 -17.22
CA GLY A 39 9.78 -24.88 -16.88
C GLY A 39 11.14 -25.51 -17.17
N HIS A 40 12.09 -24.77 -17.71
CA HIS A 40 13.48 -25.17 -17.98
C HIS A 40 14.51 -24.43 -17.09
N GLY A 41 14.03 -23.66 -16.10
CA GLY A 41 14.88 -22.91 -15.16
C GLY A 41 15.48 -21.62 -15.73
N LYS A 42 15.06 -21.18 -16.92
CA LYS A 42 15.50 -19.90 -17.48
C LYS A 42 14.65 -18.76 -16.89
N GLN A 43 15.30 -17.72 -16.36
CA GLN A 43 14.59 -16.52 -15.89
C GLN A 43 13.86 -15.85 -17.06
N VAL A 44 12.55 -15.70 -16.92
CA VAL A 44 11.64 -15.08 -17.89
C VAL A 44 10.83 -13.92 -17.31
N MET A 45 10.85 -13.75 -15.98
CA MET A 45 10.20 -12.66 -15.27
C MET A 45 11.23 -11.73 -14.64
N PHE A 46 10.86 -10.45 -14.51
CA PHE A 46 11.69 -9.47 -13.82
C PHE A 46 11.65 -9.70 -12.29
N ASP A 47 12.81 -9.64 -11.65
CA ASP A 47 12.92 -9.76 -10.19
C ASP A 47 12.58 -8.42 -9.52
N VAL A 48 11.30 -8.21 -9.27
CA VAL A 48 10.77 -7.01 -8.62
C VAL A 48 11.30 -6.89 -7.20
N LYS A 49 11.38 -8.00 -6.45
CA LYS A 49 11.88 -7.99 -5.07
C LYS A 49 13.31 -7.49 -4.97
N ALA A 50 14.19 -8.07 -5.76
CA ALA A 50 15.60 -7.67 -5.75
C ALA A 50 15.79 -6.20 -6.14
N ASP A 51 15.01 -5.71 -7.10
CA ASP A 51 15.07 -4.31 -7.51
C ASP A 51 14.51 -3.38 -6.42
N LEU A 52 13.40 -3.71 -5.80
CA LEU A 52 12.84 -2.93 -4.67
C LEU A 52 13.86 -2.84 -3.52
N LEU A 53 14.48 -3.94 -3.11
CA LEU A 53 15.48 -3.94 -2.03
C LEU A 53 16.72 -3.10 -2.36
N LYS A 54 17.06 -2.95 -3.64
CA LYS A 54 18.13 -2.07 -4.11
C LYS A 54 17.73 -0.60 -4.10
N GLU A 55 16.48 -0.30 -4.45
CA GLU A 55 15.99 1.07 -4.63
C GLU A 55 15.51 1.71 -3.34
N LEU A 56 14.98 0.90 -2.40
CA LEU A 56 14.43 1.39 -1.15
C LEU A 56 15.52 1.74 -0.14
N LYS A 57 15.23 2.72 0.69
CA LYS A 57 16.07 3.08 1.83
C LYS A 57 15.99 2.02 2.93
N LYS A 58 17.01 2.03 3.77
CA LYS A 58 17.01 1.26 5.02
C LYS A 58 16.99 2.23 6.21
N ASP A 59 16.28 1.85 7.25
CA ASP A 59 16.26 2.61 8.49
C ASP A 59 17.56 2.47 9.29
N GLY A 60 17.65 3.16 10.43
CA GLY A 60 18.84 3.11 11.30
C GLY A 60 19.20 1.72 11.83
N LEU A 61 18.29 0.75 11.72
CA LEU A 61 18.52 -0.65 12.06
C LEU A 61 18.82 -1.53 10.82
N GLY A 62 18.92 -0.94 9.62
CA GLY A 62 19.20 -1.65 8.38
C GLY A 62 18.00 -2.39 7.76
N ARG A 63 16.77 -2.10 8.20
CA ARG A 63 15.53 -2.70 7.70
C ARG A 63 15.03 -1.91 6.49
N PRO A 64 14.68 -2.55 5.36
CA PRO A 64 14.15 -1.85 4.19
C PRO A 64 12.76 -1.30 4.50
N PHE A 65 12.43 -0.11 3.97
CA PHE A 65 11.11 0.48 4.15
C PHE A 65 10.66 1.27 2.92
N VAL A 66 9.34 1.39 2.77
CA VAL A 66 8.66 2.29 1.85
C VAL A 66 7.85 3.32 2.64
N ASP A 67 7.91 4.60 2.24
CA ASP A 67 7.19 5.67 2.94
C ASP A 67 5.67 5.55 2.77
N LEU A 68 5.20 5.13 1.59
CA LEU A 68 3.78 4.96 1.28
C LEU A 68 3.55 3.74 0.41
N PHE A 69 2.63 2.87 0.80
CA PHE A 69 2.08 1.81 -0.05
C PHE A 69 0.61 2.10 -0.33
N ILE A 70 0.24 2.18 -1.61
CA ILE A 70 -1.14 2.37 -2.06
C ILE A 70 -1.64 1.06 -2.66
N SER A 71 -2.61 0.41 -2.02
CA SER A 71 -3.37 -0.67 -2.63
C SER A 71 -4.59 -0.08 -3.31
N THR A 72 -4.59 -0.05 -4.63
CA THR A 72 -5.64 0.62 -5.40
C THR A 72 -6.97 -0.10 -5.28
N HIS A 73 -6.98 -1.42 -5.37
CA HIS A 73 -8.15 -2.26 -5.16
C HIS A 73 -7.75 -3.74 -4.90
N PRO A 74 -8.64 -4.54 -4.27
CA PRO A 74 -8.29 -5.87 -3.76
C PRO A 74 -8.45 -6.99 -4.81
N HIS A 75 -7.78 -6.90 -5.96
CA HIS A 75 -7.62 -7.98 -6.93
C HIS A 75 -6.23 -8.63 -6.80
N ASP A 76 -6.11 -9.89 -7.18
CA ASP A 76 -4.89 -10.69 -7.00
C ASP A 76 -3.69 -10.11 -7.73
N ASP A 77 -3.90 -9.62 -8.94
CA ASP A 77 -2.91 -8.97 -9.79
C ASP A 77 -2.42 -7.60 -9.27
N HIS A 78 -3.03 -7.10 -8.18
CA HIS A 78 -2.62 -5.89 -7.46
C HIS A 78 -2.10 -6.15 -6.04
N CYS A 79 -2.17 -7.42 -5.58
CA CYS A 79 -1.86 -7.78 -4.19
C CYS A 79 -0.88 -8.95 -4.06
N LYS A 80 -0.54 -9.63 -5.17
CA LYS A 80 0.21 -10.88 -5.15
C LYS A 80 1.64 -10.67 -4.63
N GLY A 81 2.05 -11.53 -3.69
CA GLY A 81 3.36 -11.45 -3.05
C GLY A 81 3.43 -10.43 -1.91
N PHE A 82 2.29 -9.84 -1.49
CA PHE A 82 2.28 -8.91 -0.36
C PHE A 82 2.76 -9.58 0.93
N ALA A 83 2.21 -10.74 1.28
CA ALA A 83 2.54 -11.43 2.52
C ALA A 83 4.02 -11.82 2.66
N GLU A 84 4.65 -12.20 1.54
CA GLU A 84 6.01 -12.71 1.52
C GLU A 84 7.08 -11.60 1.41
N ASN A 85 6.66 -10.38 1.06
CA ASN A 85 7.61 -9.31 0.75
C ASN A 85 7.49 -8.07 1.62
N PHE A 86 6.36 -7.91 2.31
CA PHE A 86 6.14 -6.77 3.21
C PHE A 86 5.96 -7.26 4.64
N TYR A 87 6.53 -6.53 5.58
CA TYR A 87 6.41 -6.83 7.00
C TYR A 87 5.00 -6.50 7.53
N HIS A 88 4.43 -7.45 8.25
CA HIS A 88 3.14 -7.32 8.91
C HIS A 88 3.32 -7.37 10.43
N GLY A 89 2.91 -6.36 11.14
CA GLY A 89 3.00 -6.32 12.61
C GLY A 89 3.58 -5.02 13.14
N GLU A 90 3.87 -5.01 14.43
CA GLU A 90 4.53 -3.88 15.08
C GLU A 90 6.00 -3.83 14.66
N VAL A 91 6.46 -2.64 14.26
CA VAL A 91 7.83 -2.45 13.74
C VAL A 91 8.91 -2.80 14.77
N ASP A 92 8.58 -2.68 16.06
CA ASP A 92 9.49 -3.01 17.15
C ASP A 92 9.68 -4.53 17.30
N ASP A 93 8.74 -5.34 16.80
CA ASP A 93 8.79 -6.80 16.79
C ASP A 93 9.53 -7.38 15.56
N TYR A 94 10.01 -6.51 14.65
CA TYR A 94 10.73 -6.95 13.45
C TYR A 94 12.03 -7.67 13.81
N ASP A 95 12.07 -8.97 13.57
CA ASP A 95 13.22 -9.83 13.79
C ASP A 95 14.05 -9.94 12.50
N LYS A 96 15.28 -9.45 12.52
CA LYS A 96 16.14 -9.40 11.32
C LYS A 96 16.50 -10.77 10.75
N ASP A 97 16.46 -11.82 11.57
CA ASP A 97 16.78 -13.16 11.12
C ASP A 97 15.55 -13.85 10.49
N LYS A 98 14.36 -13.58 11.03
CA LYS A 98 13.09 -14.15 10.53
C LYS A 98 12.48 -13.34 9.40
N ASN A 99 12.51 -12.00 9.52
CA ASN A 99 11.87 -11.08 8.58
C ASN A 99 12.87 -10.45 7.60
N LYS A 100 14.01 -11.15 7.38
CA LYS A 100 15.05 -10.66 6.50
C LYS A 100 14.49 -10.26 5.14
N ASP A 101 14.79 -9.02 4.74
CA ASP A 101 14.36 -8.45 3.46
C ASP A 101 12.83 -8.28 3.29
N GLU A 102 12.04 -8.38 4.36
CA GLU A 102 10.66 -7.89 4.35
C GLU A 102 10.64 -6.36 4.48
N ILE A 103 9.85 -5.73 3.61
CA ILE A 103 9.80 -4.27 3.49
C ILE A 103 8.78 -3.72 4.49
N ILE A 104 9.21 -2.84 5.38
CA ILE A 104 8.32 -2.11 6.28
C ILE A 104 7.52 -1.09 5.49
N ILE A 105 6.20 -1.06 5.66
CA ILE A 105 5.32 -0.02 5.10
C ILE A 105 5.07 1.02 6.19
N GLU A 106 5.57 2.25 6.01
CA GLU A 106 5.35 3.33 6.98
C GLU A 106 3.89 3.78 6.99
N GLU A 107 3.30 4.07 5.83
CA GLU A 107 1.88 4.41 5.69
C GLU A 107 1.21 3.53 4.63
N LEU A 108 0.08 2.94 4.99
CA LEU A 108 -0.73 2.08 4.12
C LEU A 108 -2.01 2.80 3.71
N TRP A 109 -2.25 2.91 2.40
CA TRP A 109 -3.51 3.38 1.83
C TRP A 109 -4.28 2.22 1.20
N ILE A 110 -5.55 2.10 1.55
CA ILE A 110 -6.48 1.11 0.99
C ILE A 110 -7.83 1.73 0.68
N THR A 111 -8.65 1.02 -0.08
CA THR A 111 -10.07 1.39 -0.26
C THR A 111 -10.95 0.78 0.83
N PRO A 112 -12.19 1.29 1.05
CA PRO A 112 -13.17 0.64 1.93
C PRO A 112 -13.43 -0.82 1.56
N ARG A 113 -13.39 -1.17 0.26
CA ARG A 113 -13.56 -2.54 -0.24
C ARG A 113 -12.46 -3.48 0.27
N GLY A 114 -11.24 -2.99 0.46
CA GLY A 114 -10.12 -3.75 1.02
C GLY A 114 -10.33 -4.23 2.46
N LEU A 115 -11.33 -3.69 3.18
CA LEU A 115 -11.70 -4.15 4.53
C LEU A 115 -12.81 -5.21 4.56
N ASN A 116 -13.43 -5.51 3.43
CA ASN A 116 -14.55 -6.46 3.36
C ASN A 116 -14.06 -7.90 3.58
N ASN A 117 -15.00 -8.78 3.96
CA ASN A 117 -14.78 -10.21 3.99
C ASN A 117 -14.83 -10.78 2.55
N ASN A 118 -14.38 -12.03 2.39
CA ASN A 118 -14.39 -12.76 1.12
C ASN A 118 -13.50 -12.14 0.03
N LEU A 119 -12.30 -11.70 0.42
CA LEU A 119 -11.25 -11.36 -0.50
C LEU A 119 -10.46 -12.61 -0.92
N SER A 120 -9.73 -12.54 -2.00
CA SER A 120 -8.72 -13.53 -2.37
C SER A 120 -7.58 -13.58 -1.33
N SER A 121 -6.81 -14.68 -1.34
CA SER A 121 -5.72 -14.87 -0.37
C SER A 121 -4.72 -13.71 -0.34
N PRO A 122 -4.18 -13.20 -1.47
CA PRO A 122 -3.27 -12.07 -1.45
C PRO A 122 -3.88 -10.78 -0.89
N ALA A 123 -5.13 -10.47 -1.25
CA ALA A 123 -5.83 -9.30 -0.75
C ALA A 123 -6.22 -9.43 0.73
N GLU A 124 -6.42 -10.66 1.21
CA GLU A 124 -6.71 -10.95 2.62
C GLU A 124 -5.56 -10.53 3.55
N ASP A 125 -4.31 -10.66 3.11
CA ASP A 125 -3.17 -10.30 3.94
C ASP A 125 -3.03 -8.77 4.07
N ILE A 126 -3.28 -8.02 2.99
CA ILE A 126 -3.42 -6.55 3.08
C ILE A 126 -4.57 -6.17 4.03
N ARG A 127 -5.71 -6.88 3.95
CA ARG A 127 -6.85 -6.64 4.84
C ARG A 127 -6.51 -6.88 6.31
N LYS A 128 -5.80 -7.96 6.62
CA LYS A 128 -5.38 -8.27 8.00
C LYS A 128 -4.50 -7.15 8.56
N GLU A 129 -3.51 -6.72 7.79
CA GLU A 129 -2.61 -5.65 8.19
C GLU A 129 -3.35 -4.31 8.35
N ALA A 130 -4.26 -3.98 7.43
CA ALA A 130 -5.09 -2.78 7.56
C ALA A 130 -6.01 -2.83 8.78
N LYS A 131 -6.59 -3.99 9.11
CA LYS A 131 -7.42 -4.17 10.32
C LYS A 131 -6.58 -4.07 11.60
N ARG A 132 -5.35 -4.62 11.61
CA ARG A 132 -4.42 -4.45 12.73
C ARG A 132 -4.15 -2.97 12.99
N ARG A 133 -3.77 -2.21 11.94
CA ARG A 133 -3.53 -0.76 12.05
C ARG A 133 -4.78 0.00 12.48
N ARG A 134 -5.94 -0.30 11.88
CA ARG A 134 -7.22 0.33 12.27
C ARG A 134 -7.51 0.14 13.76
N LYS A 135 -7.26 -1.05 14.30
CA LYS A 135 -7.49 -1.35 15.72
C LYS A 135 -6.72 -0.40 16.64
N LEU A 136 -5.51 0.04 16.29
CA LEU A 136 -4.76 1.01 17.10
C LEU A 136 -5.49 2.36 17.22
N TYR A 137 -6.14 2.82 16.15
CA TYR A 137 -6.97 4.04 16.17
C TYR A 137 -8.28 3.85 16.94
N ASP A 138 -8.85 2.64 16.90
CA ASP A 138 -10.08 2.33 17.60
C ASP A 138 -9.83 2.18 19.12
N ASP A 139 -8.69 1.62 19.51
CA ASP A 139 -8.29 1.40 20.90
C ASP A 139 -7.85 2.71 21.60
N ASP A 140 -7.22 3.65 20.90
CA ASP A 140 -6.77 4.94 21.45
C ASP A 140 -7.28 6.11 20.60
N LYS A 141 -8.17 6.91 21.20
CA LYS A 141 -8.76 8.11 20.56
C LYS A 141 -7.72 9.20 20.24
N ASN A 142 -6.58 9.18 20.91
CA ASN A 142 -5.49 10.14 20.67
C ASN A 142 -4.45 9.61 19.67
N PHE A 143 -4.54 8.36 19.26
CA PHE A 143 -3.64 7.78 18.29
C PHE A 143 -3.84 8.45 16.92
N ILE A 144 -2.76 8.97 16.34
CA ILE A 144 -2.74 9.62 15.02
C ILE A 144 -1.83 8.89 14.01
N GLY A 145 -1.20 7.81 14.46
CA GLY A 145 -0.22 7.02 13.72
C GLY A 145 1.14 6.96 14.43
N SER A 146 1.88 5.93 14.13
CA SER A 146 3.28 5.74 14.56
C SER A 146 4.04 5.05 13.44
N LYS A 147 5.36 4.93 13.57
CA LYS A 147 6.22 4.26 12.59
C LYS A 147 5.65 2.89 12.21
N GLY A 148 5.45 2.63 10.91
CA GLY A 148 4.89 1.39 10.38
C GLY A 148 3.42 1.13 10.73
N ASN A 149 2.69 2.13 11.31
CA ASN A 149 1.30 1.96 11.74
C ASN A 149 0.34 3.00 11.16
N TYR A 150 0.83 3.91 10.29
CA TYR A 150 -0.08 4.85 9.63
C TYR A 150 -1.01 4.14 8.66
N LEU A 151 -2.30 4.48 8.73
CA LEU A 151 -3.35 3.95 7.85
C LEU A 151 -4.15 5.09 7.24
N ARG A 152 -4.50 4.96 5.95
CA ARG A 152 -5.55 5.78 5.33
C ARG A 152 -6.51 4.89 4.56
N ILE A 153 -7.78 5.06 4.84
CA ILE A 153 -8.86 4.49 4.04
C ILE A 153 -9.29 5.57 3.05
N ILE A 154 -9.05 5.30 1.77
CA ILE A 154 -9.30 6.24 0.68
C ILE A 154 -10.66 5.96 0.10
N GLY A 155 -11.60 6.87 0.28
CA GLY A 155 -12.93 6.75 -0.29
C GLY A 155 -13.99 7.50 0.51
N TYR A 156 -15.23 7.34 0.06
CA TYR A 156 -16.38 7.95 0.71
C TYR A 156 -16.77 7.16 1.97
N ASP A 157 -16.80 7.84 3.10
CA ASP A 157 -17.37 7.35 4.34
C ASP A 157 -18.87 7.74 4.40
N LYS A 158 -19.72 6.87 3.90
CA LYS A 158 -21.15 7.09 3.82
C LYS A 158 -21.81 7.22 5.21
N ASP A 159 -21.40 6.37 6.13
CA ASP A 159 -22.12 6.13 7.37
C ASP A 159 -21.32 6.58 8.60
N LYS A 160 -20.24 7.35 8.40
CA LYS A 160 -19.25 7.67 9.44
C LYS A 160 -18.65 6.41 10.08
N GLU A 161 -18.58 5.33 9.30
CA GLU A 161 -18.01 4.05 9.72
C GLU A 161 -16.51 4.17 10.01
N PHE A 162 -15.85 5.14 9.37
CA PHE A 162 -14.42 5.36 9.50
C PHE A 162 -14.13 6.68 10.19
N ASP A 163 -13.20 6.62 11.14
CA ASP A 163 -12.73 7.79 11.84
C ASP A 163 -11.95 8.71 10.88
N ARG A 164 -12.20 10.02 10.97
CA ARG A 164 -11.53 11.05 10.14
C ARG A 164 -10.03 11.10 10.34
N ARG A 165 -9.50 10.54 11.41
CA ARG A 165 -8.06 10.45 11.68
C ARG A 165 -7.35 9.59 10.64
N TYR A 166 -8.06 8.60 10.06
CA TYR A 166 -7.50 7.70 9.04
C TYR A 166 -8.34 7.57 7.77
N CYS A 167 -9.37 8.42 7.58
CA CYS A 167 -10.18 8.41 6.35
C CYS A 167 -9.89 9.65 5.50
N TYR A 168 -9.58 9.43 4.22
CA TYR A 168 -9.48 10.48 3.22
C TYR A 168 -10.56 10.30 2.15
N VAL A 169 -11.13 11.42 1.72
CA VAL A 169 -12.21 11.44 0.71
C VAL A 169 -11.72 12.11 -0.58
N PRO A 170 -12.39 11.84 -1.72
CA PRO A 170 -12.11 12.55 -2.97
C PRO A 170 -12.15 14.07 -2.80
N GLY A 171 -11.30 14.76 -3.56
CA GLY A 171 -11.10 16.21 -3.44
C GLY A 171 -10.05 16.60 -2.39
N LYS A 172 -9.51 15.64 -1.63
CA LYS A 172 -8.44 15.93 -0.66
C LYS A 172 -7.10 16.07 -1.36
N LEU A 173 -6.41 17.17 -1.02
CA LEU A 173 -5.00 17.38 -1.32
C LEU A 173 -4.17 16.88 -0.14
N VAL A 174 -3.23 15.99 -0.40
CA VAL A 174 -2.33 15.39 0.60
C VAL A 174 -0.91 15.90 0.36
N THR A 175 -0.35 16.57 1.36
CA THR A 175 1.00 17.15 1.34
C THR A 175 1.95 16.47 2.32
N THR A 176 1.43 15.51 3.10
CA THR A 176 2.21 14.78 4.12
C THR A 176 1.91 13.29 4.05
N VAL A 177 2.92 12.45 4.27
CA VAL A 177 2.82 11.00 4.44
C VAL A 177 3.54 10.62 5.73
N HIS A 178 2.97 9.71 6.52
CA HIS A 178 3.43 9.32 7.86
C HIS A 178 3.90 10.51 8.72
N GLY A 179 3.13 11.60 8.71
CA GLY A 179 3.43 12.81 9.47
C GLY A 179 4.57 13.68 8.91
N SER A 180 5.16 13.33 7.78
CA SER A 180 6.27 14.06 7.15
C SER A 180 5.88 14.69 5.82
N SER A 181 6.40 15.91 5.54
CA SER A 181 6.13 16.60 4.27
C SER A 181 6.59 15.80 3.05
N LEU A 182 5.80 15.82 1.99
CA LEU A 182 6.16 15.35 0.66
C LEU A 182 7.04 16.35 -0.12
N SER A 183 7.56 17.40 0.56
CA SER A 183 8.24 18.51 -0.06
C SER A 183 7.28 19.36 -0.90
N TRP A 184 7.54 19.54 -2.18
CA TRP A 184 6.66 20.29 -3.10
C TRP A 184 5.66 19.38 -3.85
N LEU A 185 5.73 18.05 -3.68
CA LEU A 185 4.77 17.13 -4.28
C LEU A 185 3.47 17.12 -3.51
N GLU A 186 2.38 17.13 -4.24
CA GLU A 186 1.03 17.04 -3.74
C GLU A 186 0.36 15.80 -4.34
N ILE A 187 -0.40 15.07 -3.52
CA ILE A 187 -1.21 13.94 -3.99
C ILE A 187 -2.68 14.36 -3.92
N PHE A 188 -3.32 14.51 -5.08
CA PHE A 188 -4.74 14.80 -5.15
C PHE A 188 -5.54 13.51 -5.30
N ILE A 189 -6.53 13.29 -4.42
CA ILE A 189 -7.38 12.10 -4.42
C ILE A 189 -8.61 12.36 -5.30
N HIS A 190 -8.73 11.62 -6.42
CA HIS A 190 -9.84 11.72 -7.35
C HIS A 190 -10.98 10.75 -7.05
N ALA A 191 -10.68 9.51 -6.63
CA ALA A 191 -11.66 8.44 -6.41
C ALA A 191 -11.20 7.50 -5.26
N PRO A 192 -12.10 6.63 -4.75
CA PRO A 192 -13.49 6.42 -5.15
C PRO A 192 -14.48 7.42 -4.54
N PHE A 193 -15.55 7.75 -5.26
CA PHE A 193 -16.69 8.50 -4.74
C PHE A 193 -17.75 7.56 -4.13
N LYS A 194 -18.80 8.17 -3.55
CA LYS A 194 -19.93 7.44 -2.97
C LYS A 194 -20.58 6.48 -3.98
N GLU A 195 -20.83 6.96 -5.17
CA GLU A 195 -21.47 6.22 -6.25
C GLU A 195 -20.62 5.01 -6.67
N ASP A 196 -19.30 5.15 -6.64
CA ASP A 196 -18.35 4.07 -6.93
C ASP A 196 -18.44 2.96 -5.88
N VAL A 197 -18.51 3.34 -4.59
CA VAL A 197 -18.64 2.40 -3.47
C VAL A 197 -19.98 1.66 -3.53
N GLU A 198 -21.08 2.38 -3.83
CA GLU A 198 -22.42 1.79 -3.99
C GLU A 198 -22.47 0.85 -5.22
N THR A 199 -21.88 1.23 -6.33
CA THR A 199 -21.76 0.41 -7.53
C THR A 199 -20.96 -0.86 -7.27
N SER A 200 -19.83 -0.75 -6.58
CA SER A 200 -19.01 -1.90 -6.19
C SER A 200 -19.80 -2.91 -5.35
N LYS A 201 -20.58 -2.43 -4.37
CA LYS A 201 -21.41 -3.29 -3.53
C LYS A 201 -22.51 -3.99 -4.33
N LYS A 202 -23.18 -3.25 -5.22
CA LYS A 202 -24.33 -3.75 -5.98
C LYS A 202 -23.95 -4.81 -7.02
N TYR A 203 -22.80 -4.64 -7.67
CA TYR A 203 -22.40 -5.48 -8.81
C TYR A 203 -21.18 -6.36 -8.52
N ASP A 204 -20.72 -6.39 -7.26
CA ASP A 204 -19.47 -7.05 -6.84
C ASP A 204 -18.24 -6.66 -7.68
N ASN A 205 -18.22 -5.40 -8.12
CA ASN A 205 -17.16 -4.86 -8.96
C ASN A 205 -16.09 -4.17 -8.10
N LYS A 206 -14.98 -4.86 -7.83
CA LYS A 206 -13.88 -4.34 -7.02
C LYS A 206 -13.18 -3.13 -7.67
N ASN A 207 -13.13 -3.08 -8.99
CA ASN A 207 -12.51 -1.96 -9.73
C ASN A 207 -13.24 -0.64 -9.52
N ALA A 208 -14.57 -0.67 -9.27
CA ALA A 208 -15.33 0.55 -9.03
C ALA A 208 -14.88 1.31 -7.76
N THR A 209 -14.09 0.69 -6.89
CA THR A 209 -13.54 1.35 -5.70
C THR A 209 -12.04 1.59 -5.79
N SER A 210 -11.47 1.55 -6.98
CA SER A 210 -10.03 1.81 -7.15
C SER A 210 -9.65 3.20 -6.65
N VAL A 211 -8.52 3.27 -5.94
CA VAL A 211 -7.91 4.55 -5.60
C VAL A 211 -7.38 5.18 -6.88
N VAL A 212 -7.82 6.39 -7.17
CA VAL A 212 -7.29 7.21 -8.26
C VAL A 212 -6.67 8.47 -7.66
N VAL A 213 -5.39 8.63 -7.88
CA VAL A 213 -4.63 9.79 -7.39
C VAL A 213 -3.86 10.44 -8.53
N GLN A 214 -3.61 11.72 -8.36
CA GLN A 214 -2.72 12.52 -9.21
C GLN A 214 -1.55 13.00 -8.34
N PHE A 215 -0.35 12.88 -8.88
CA PHE A 215 0.88 13.38 -8.31
C PHE A 215 1.33 14.66 -8.98
#